data_52c37a28fd5f3b6b0f07a99d0aea4150
#
_entry.id   52c37a28fd5f3b6b0f07a99d0aea4150
#
_cell.length_a   1.000
_cell.length_b   1.000
_cell.length_c   1.000
_cell.angle_alpha   90.00
_cell.angle_beta   90.00
_cell.angle_gamma   90.00
#
_symmetry.space_group_name_H-M   'P 1'
#
loop_
_entity.id
_entity.type
_entity.pdbx_description
1 polymer ?
#
loop_
_entity_poly.entity_id
_entity_poly.type
_entity_poly.pdbx_seq_one_letter_code
_entity_poly.pdbx_strand_id
1 'polypeptide(L)'
;IVAMASLVQLKDEQGNYIQKWMGVFHDYGYVNFKSYLTFDEDGNEQWSEPERYLADYRSIESKYGICEVGMFRSPDGKRIMALARSDKKPNLSVMFYSDDEGKTWSKPEEMQGSLAGERHKAVYDPISGRLLITFREIVYKDGKLDNNWMAGDWVAWVGTYEDLLEQNEGEYRI
;
A
#
# COMPACT_ATOMS: atom_id res chain seq x y z
N ILE A 1 -12.08 -5.47 12.84
CA ILE A 1 -11.29 -4.42 12.16
C ILE A 1 -9.83 -4.67 12.46
N VAL A 2 -9.01 -4.70 11.43
CA VAL A 2 -7.55 -4.78 11.54
C VAL A 2 -6.99 -3.36 11.59
N ALA A 3 -5.90 -3.16 12.32
CA ALA A 3 -5.29 -1.86 12.50
C ALA A 3 -4.98 -1.17 11.17
N MET A 4 -5.15 0.15 11.14
CA MET A 4 -4.83 1.00 10.00
C MET A 4 -3.34 0.88 9.65
N ALA A 5 -3.05 0.44 8.43
CA ALA A 5 -1.67 0.17 8.00
C ALA A 5 -0.96 1.40 7.43
N SER A 6 -1.72 2.39 6.97
CA SER A 6 -1.18 3.57 6.30
C SER A 6 -2.07 4.79 6.46
N LEU A 7 -1.44 5.94 6.50
CA LEU A 7 -2.08 7.27 6.57
C LEU A 7 -1.37 8.19 5.58
N VAL A 8 -2.11 8.84 4.68
CA VAL A 8 -1.57 9.76 3.69
C VAL A 8 -2.28 11.11 3.75
N GLN A 9 -1.51 12.20 3.79
CA GLN A 9 -2.06 13.54 3.76
C GLN A 9 -2.59 13.86 2.35
N LEU A 10 -3.79 14.40 2.27
CA LEU A 10 -4.46 14.72 1.01
C LEU A 10 -4.12 16.13 0.52
N LYS A 11 -4.42 16.38 -0.74
CA LYS A 11 -4.23 17.68 -1.41
C LYS A 11 -5.56 18.23 -1.90
N ASP A 12 -5.63 19.56 -2.04
CA ASP A 12 -6.70 20.25 -2.71
C ASP A 12 -6.58 20.15 -4.25
N GLU A 13 -7.54 20.74 -4.96
CA GLU A 13 -7.54 20.77 -6.44
C GLU A 13 -6.37 21.57 -7.05
N GLN A 14 -5.74 22.42 -6.28
CA GLN A 14 -4.55 23.19 -6.65
C GLN A 14 -3.25 22.43 -6.36
N GLY A 15 -3.32 21.25 -5.70
CA GLY A 15 -2.18 20.43 -5.36
C GLY A 15 -1.50 20.79 -4.04
N ASN A 16 -2.10 21.66 -3.21
CA ASN A 16 -1.59 22.01 -1.89
C ASN A 16 -2.02 20.99 -0.85
N TYR A 17 -1.15 20.65 0.09
CA TYR A 17 -1.52 19.80 1.22
C TYR A 17 -2.55 20.48 2.11
N ILE A 18 -3.59 19.76 2.48
CA ILE A 18 -4.65 20.21 3.39
C ILE A 18 -4.63 19.45 4.70
N GLN A 19 -5.32 19.98 5.72
CA GLN A 19 -5.45 19.35 7.05
C GLN A 19 -6.47 18.19 7.02
N LYS A 20 -6.23 17.26 6.10
CA LYS A 20 -7.03 16.04 5.93
C LYS A 20 -6.13 14.88 5.52
N TRP A 21 -6.28 13.77 6.22
CA TRP A 21 -5.55 12.53 5.94
C TRP A 21 -6.53 11.42 5.61
N MET A 22 -6.12 10.54 4.71
CA MET A 22 -6.83 9.30 4.42
C MET A 22 -6.09 8.14 5.04
N GLY A 23 -6.76 7.40 5.92
CA GLY A 23 -6.28 6.15 6.47
C GLY A 23 -7.01 4.97 5.84
N VAL A 24 -6.29 3.86 5.60
CA VAL A 24 -6.85 2.64 5.02
C VAL A 24 -6.66 1.44 5.95
N PHE A 25 -7.67 0.59 6.00
CA PHE A 25 -7.72 -0.60 6.83
C PHE A 25 -8.65 -1.65 6.20
N HIS A 26 -8.71 -2.84 6.76
CA HIS A 26 -9.60 -3.90 6.27
C HIS A 26 -10.30 -4.63 7.42
N ASP A 27 -11.36 -5.36 7.10
CA ASP A 27 -11.99 -6.30 8.02
C ASP A 27 -11.40 -7.72 7.88
N TYR A 28 -11.87 -8.65 8.70
CA TYR A 28 -11.46 -10.06 8.64
C TYR A 28 -11.92 -10.79 7.36
N GLY A 29 -12.84 -10.19 6.60
CA GLY A 29 -13.31 -10.68 5.30
C GLY A 29 -12.51 -10.11 4.12
N TYR A 30 -11.43 -9.40 4.40
CA TYR A 30 -10.63 -8.66 3.40
C TYR A 30 -11.47 -7.64 2.62
N VAL A 31 -12.43 -7.01 3.26
CA VAL A 31 -13.11 -5.83 2.72
C VAL A 31 -12.31 -4.61 3.14
N ASN A 32 -11.85 -3.86 2.16
CA ASN A 32 -10.99 -2.70 2.38
C ASN A 32 -11.79 -1.41 2.51
N PHE A 33 -11.48 -0.65 3.55
CA PHE A 33 -12.12 0.62 3.91
C PHE A 33 -11.10 1.74 4.00
N LYS A 34 -11.55 2.95 3.75
CA LYS A 34 -10.86 4.20 4.07
C LYS A 34 -11.68 5.01 5.06
N SER A 35 -11.01 5.82 5.85
CA SER A 35 -11.60 6.84 6.71
C SER A 35 -10.73 8.08 6.67
N TYR A 36 -11.33 9.24 6.88
CA TYR A 36 -10.61 10.51 6.82
C TYR A 36 -10.45 11.09 8.21
N LEU A 37 -9.22 11.47 8.55
CA LEU A 37 -8.88 12.25 9.72
C LEU A 37 -8.89 13.73 9.34
N THR A 38 -9.64 14.52 10.08
CA THR A 38 -9.65 15.98 10.07
C THR A 38 -9.55 16.51 11.48
N PHE A 39 -9.41 17.82 11.65
CA PHE A 39 -9.40 18.48 12.97
C PHE A 39 -10.46 19.58 12.99
N ASP A 40 -11.14 19.71 14.14
CA ASP A 40 -12.06 20.82 14.37
C ASP A 40 -11.31 22.13 14.72
N GLU A 41 -12.07 23.21 14.99
CA GLU A 41 -11.51 24.53 15.32
C GLU A 41 -10.69 24.55 16.61
N ASP A 42 -10.96 23.62 17.53
CA ASP A 42 -10.25 23.44 18.80
C ASP A 42 -9.03 22.51 18.67
N GLY A 43 -8.81 21.93 17.47
CA GLY A 43 -7.72 20.99 17.18
C GLY A 43 -8.00 19.55 17.59
N ASN A 44 -9.25 19.19 17.91
CA ASN A 44 -9.59 17.82 18.23
C ASN A 44 -9.74 17.00 16.94
N GLU A 45 -9.27 15.76 16.98
CA GLU A 45 -9.37 14.85 15.85
C GLU A 45 -10.81 14.40 15.58
N GLN A 46 -11.15 14.34 14.29
CA GLN A 46 -12.44 13.90 13.79
C GLN A 46 -12.22 12.83 12.71
N TRP A 47 -12.77 11.65 12.92
CA TRP A 47 -12.74 10.57 11.94
C TRP A 47 -14.07 10.43 11.20
N SER A 48 -14.02 10.34 9.88
CA SER A 48 -15.22 10.06 9.08
C SER A 48 -15.69 8.62 9.28
N GLU A 49 -16.96 8.35 8.94
CA GLU A 49 -17.44 6.98 8.80
C GLU A 49 -16.59 6.23 7.74
N PRO A 50 -16.38 4.92 7.94
CA PRO A 50 -15.66 4.11 6.98
C PRO A 50 -16.36 3.99 5.63
N GLU A 51 -15.61 4.16 4.54
CA GLU A 51 -16.07 3.99 3.16
C GLU A 51 -15.30 2.87 2.48
N ARG A 52 -15.99 2.02 1.70
CA ARG A 52 -15.31 1.04 0.85
C ARG A 52 -14.63 1.75 -0.34
N TYR A 53 -13.34 1.47 -0.55
CA TYR A 53 -12.61 2.10 -1.64
C TYR A 53 -12.23 1.14 -2.80
N LEU A 54 -12.36 -0.18 -2.61
CA LEU A 54 -12.19 -1.18 -3.66
C LEU A 54 -13.51 -1.89 -4.03
N ALA A 55 -14.66 -1.20 -3.88
CA ALA A 55 -15.98 -1.78 -4.12
C ALA A 55 -16.14 -2.35 -5.54
N ASP A 56 -15.63 -1.64 -6.57
CA ASP A 56 -15.68 -2.05 -7.97
C ASP A 56 -14.80 -3.26 -8.29
N TYR A 57 -13.84 -3.55 -7.40
CA TYR A 57 -12.89 -4.66 -7.55
C TYR A 57 -13.08 -5.76 -6.50
N ARG A 58 -14.30 -5.92 -5.96
CA ARG A 58 -14.59 -6.88 -4.88
C ARG A 58 -14.15 -8.31 -5.20
N SER A 59 -14.29 -8.77 -6.44
CA SER A 59 -13.85 -10.10 -6.88
C SER A 59 -12.33 -10.26 -6.79
N ILE A 60 -11.59 -9.23 -7.16
CA ILE A 60 -10.12 -9.18 -7.11
C ILE A 60 -9.66 -9.09 -5.65
N GLU A 61 -10.24 -8.18 -4.89
CA GLU A 61 -10.02 -8.01 -3.45
C GLU A 61 -10.16 -9.35 -2.70
N SER A 62 -11.26 -10.07 -2.97
CA SER A 62 -11.52 -11.38 -2.38
C SER A 62 -10.60 -12.50 -2.90
N LYS A 63 -10.25 -12.47 -4.20
CA LYS A 63 -9.33 -13.45 -4.82
C LYS A 63 -7.95 -13.43 -4.17
N TYR A 64 -7.41 -12.26 -3.91
CA TYR A 64 -6.09 -12.08 -3.32
C TYR A 64 -6.12 -12.03 -1.80
N GLY A 65 -7.23 -11.65 -1.17
CA GLY A 65 -7.26 -11.31 0.25
C GLY A 65 -6.42 -10.07 0.52
N ILE A 66 -6.72 -8.97 -0.21
CA ILE A 66 -5.96 -7.72 -0.14
C ILE A 66 -6.01 -7.16 1.28
N CYS A 67 -4.84 -6.92 1.88
CA CYS A 67 -4.71 -6.43 3.24
C CYS A 67 -3.37 -5.69 3.47
N GLU A 68 -3.22 -5.08 4.64
CA GLU A 68 -1.99 -4.39 5.08
C GLU A 68 -1.45 -3.40 4.04
N VAL A 69 -2.34 -2.57 3.50
CA VAL A 69 -2.04 -1.65 2.40
C VAL A 69 -1.11 -0.52 2.86
N GLY A 70 0.06 -0.42 2.27
CA GLY A 70 0.99 0.70 2.43
C GLY A 70 0.79 1.71 1.32
N MET A 71 0.67 2.99 1.63
CA MET A 71 0.48 4.07 0.65
C MET A 71 1.68 5.02 0.64
N PHE A 72 2.00 5.53 -0.53
CA PHE A 72 2.97 6.60 -0.73
C PHE A 72 2.62 7.39 -2.00
N ARG A 73 3.26 8.55 -2.20
CA ARG A 73 3.01 9.37 -3.40
C ARG A 73 4.05 9.11 -4.48
N SER A 74 3.67 9.28 -5.75
CA SER A 74 4.59 9.38 -6.89
C SER A 74 5.58 10.54 -6.69
N PRO A 75 6.73 10.55 -7.39
CA PRO A 75 7.72 11.62 -7.25
C PRO A 75 7.19 13.03 -7.52
N ASP A 76 6.24 13.17 -8.45
CA ASP A 76 5.56 14.45 -8.73
C ASP A 76 4.45 14.78 -7.73
N GLY A 77 4.17 13.88 -6.79
CA GLY A 77 3.17 14.01 -5.74
C GLY A 77 1.72 13.97 -6.19
N LYS A 78 1.43 13.62 -7.45
CA LYS A 78 0.06 13.64 -8.01
C LYS A 78 -0.69 12.35 -7.80
N ARG A 79 0.02 11.21 -7.78
CA ARG A 79 -0.56 9.88 -7.63
C ARG A 79 -0.34 9.35 -6.23
N ILE A 80 -1.34 8.71 -5.65
CA ILE A 80 -1.21 7.89 -4.44
C ILE A 80 -1.08 6.44 -4.90
N MET A 81 0.09 5.83 -4.66
CA MET A 81 0.35 4.41 -4.87
C MET A 81 -0.05 3.63 -3.63
N ALA A 82 -0.55 2.43 -3.83
CA ALA A 82 -0.89 1.47 -2.79
C ALA A 82 -0.20 0.12 -3.09
N LEU A 83 0.58 -0.36 -2.14
CA LEU A 83 1.22 -1.67 -2.17
C LEU A 83 0.60 -2.53 -1.08
N ALA A 84 0.12 -3.72 -1.44
CA ALA A 84 -0.68 -4.53 -0.54
C ALA A 84 -0.22 -5.99 -0.51
N ARG A 85 -0.29 -6.57 0.69
CA ARG A 85 -0.17 -8.00 0.88
C ARG A 85 -1.33 -8.73 0.21
N SER A 86 -1.04 -9.88 -0.38
CA SER A 86 -2.01 -10.87 -0.83
C SER A 86 -2.03 -12.06 0.15
N ASP A 87 -2.95 -12.06 1.11
CA ASP A 87 -2.99 -13.10 2.15
C ASP A 87 -3.37 -14.48 1.61
N LYS A 88 -4.24 -14.52 0.59
CA LYS A 88 -4.68 -15.77 -0.04
C LYS A 88 -3.73 -16.28 -1.13
N LYS A 89 -2.79 -15.44 -1.56
CA LYS A 89 -1.73 -15.78 -2.51
C LYS A 89 -0.40 -15.20 -2.03
N PRO A 90 0.18 -15.74 -0.97
CA PRO A 90 1.29 -15.13 -0.24
C PRO A 90 2.61 -15.08 -1.01
N ASN A 91 2.70 -15.76 -2.17
CA ASN A 91 3.86 -15.70 -3.07
C ASN A 91 3.86 -14.49 -4.01
N LEU A 92 2.90 -13.59 -3.87
CA LEU A 92 2.83 -12.33 -4.61
C LEU A 92 2.24 -11.22 -3.74
N SER A 93 2.39 -10.01 -4.21
CA SER A 93 1.74 -8.82 -3.68
C SER A 93 1.01 -8.09 -4.81
N VAL A 94 0.17 -7.15 -4.48
CA VAL A 94 -0.59 -6.38 -5.47
C VAL A 94 -0.36 -4.89 -5.29
N MET A 95 -0.44 -4.15 -6.39
CA MET A 95 -0.40 -2.69 -6.41
C MET A 95 -1.62 -2.13 -7.11
N PHE A 96 -1.99 -0.93 -6.73
CA PHE A 96 -3.01 -0.11 -7.37
C PHE A 96 -2.76 1.36 -7.01
N TYR A 97 -3.47 2.28 -7.64
CA TYR A 97 -3.22 3.70 -7.44
C TYR A 97 -4.48 4.55 -7.59
N SER A 98 -4.39 5.78 -7.11
CA SER A 98 -5.39 6.83 -7.26
C SER A 98 -4.74 8.11 -7.79
N ASP A 99 -5.36 8.73 -8.80
CA ASP A 99 -4.95 10.01 -9.38
C ASP A 99 -5.87 11.18 -8.95
N ASP A 100 -6.77 10.93 -7.99
CA ASP A 100 -7.81 11.87 -7.56
C ASP A 100 -7.97 11.92 -6.03
N GLU A 101 -6.85 11.83 -5.31
CA GLU A 101 -6.79 11.89 -3.84
C GLU A 101 -7.63 10.81 -3.15
N GLY A 102 -7.64 9.60 -3.72
CA GLY A 102 -8.31 8.43 -3.14
C GLY A 102 -9.83 8.38 -3.36
N LYS A 103 -10.37 9.21 -4.26
CA LYS A 103 -11.80 9.14 -4.62
C LYS A 103 -12.08 7.89 -5.44
N THR A 104 -11.25 7.64 -6.46
CA THR A 104 -11.30 6.42 -7.28
C THR A 104 -9.94 5.72 -7.30
N TRP A 105 -9.94 4.42 -7.62
CA TRP A 105 -8.74 3.59 -7.61
C TRP A 105 -8.63 2.78 -8.90
N SER A 106 -7.41 2.57 -9.35
CA SER A 106 -7.14 1.65 -10.45
C SER A 106 -7.44 0.21 -10.05
N LYS A 107 -7.58 -0.66 -11.05
CA LYS A 107 -7.69 -2.09 -10.83
C LYS A 107 -6.41 -2.59 -10.14
N PRO A 108 -6.51 -3.40 -9.06
CA PRO A 108 -5.35 -4.02 -8.45
C PRO A 108 -4.68 -5.03 -9.40
N GLU A 109 -3.36 -4.93 -9.53
CA GLU A 109 -2.50 -5.76 -10.37
C GLU A 109 -1.41 -6.45 -9.55
N GLU A 110 -0.96 -7.62 -10.00
CA GLU A 110 0.13 -8.35 -9.36
C GLU A 110 1.45 -7.58 -9.53
N MET A 111 2.27 -7.55 -8.49
CA MET A 111 3.62 -6.97 -8.53
C MET A 111 4.67 -8.02 -8.92
N GLN A 112 5.85 -7.55 -9.34
CA GLN A 112 7.02 -8.41 -9.58
C GLN A 112 7.38 -9.23 -8.33
N GLY A 113 7.97 -10.41 -8.56
CA GLY A 113 8.27 -11.37 -7.50
C GLY A 113 9.24 -10.85 -6.43
N SER A 114 10.15 -9.95 -6.80
CA SER A 114 11.09 -9.31 -5.86
C SER A 114 10.42 -8.46 -4.77
N LEU A 115 9.15 -8.10 -4.95
CA LEU A 115 8.31 -7.38 -3.99
C LEU A 115 7.25 -8.26 -3.33
N ALA A 116 7.30 -9.57 -3.51
CA ALA A 116 6.37 -10.47 -2.84
C ALA A 116 6.60 -10.50 -1.32
N GLY A 117 5.58 -10.14 -0.55
CA GLY A 117 5.70 -10.03 0.91
C GLY A 117 4.53 -9.32 1.57
N GLU A 118 4.79 -8.78 2.75
CA GLU A 118 3.78 -8.10 3.55
C GLU A 118 4.32 -6.84 4.22
N ARG A 119 3.42 -5.92 4.63
CA ARG A 119 3.75 -4.68 5.38
C ARG A 119 4.68 -3.74 4.63
N HIS A 120 4.47 -3.58 3.32
CA HIS A 120 5.27 -2.70 2.47
C HIS A 120 5.24 -1.26 2.99
N LYS A 121 6.44 -0.66 3.08
CA LYS A 121 6.63 0.77 3.37
C LYS A 121 7.59 1.34 2.36
N ALA A 122 7.19 2.41 1.70
CA ALA A 122 7.94 3.04 0.64
C ALA A 122 8.38 4.45 1.03
N VAL A 123 9.60 4.80 0.71
CA VAL A 123 10.18 6.13 0.91
C VAL A 123 11.18 6.43 -0.20
N TYR A 124 11.29 7.69 -0.58
CA TYR A 124 12.34 8.13 -1.49
C TYR A 124 13.58 8.57 -0.72
N ASP A 125 14.74 8.15 -1.19
CA ASP A 125 15.99 8.75 -0.75
C ASP A 125 16.04 10.20 -1.25
N PRO A 126 16.17 11.19 -0.36
CA PRO A 126 16.12 12.60 -0.76
C PRO A 126 17.32 13.07 -1.57
N ILE A 127 18.40 12.30 -1.61
CA ILE A 127 19.63 12.65 -2.33
C ILE A 127 19.62 12.05 -3.74
N SER A 128 19.36 10.77 -3.87
CA SER A 128 19.39 10.05 -5.15
C SER A 128 18.04 9.98 -5.86
N GLY A 129 16.94 10.26 -5.15
CA GLY A 129 15.58 10.08 -5.66
C GLY A 129 15.14 8.62 -5.79
N ARG A 130 16.00 7.68 -5.37
CA ARG A 130 15.64 6.26 -5.43
C ARG A 130 14.48 5.92 -4.51
N LEU A 131 13.64 5.02 -4.97
CA LEU A 131 12.55 4.43 -4.21
C LEU A 131 13.08 3.25 -3.40
N LEU A 132 12.95 3.33 -2.09
CA LEU A 132 13.22 2.25 -1.15
C LEU A 132 11.90 1.68 -0.66
N ILE A 133 11.68 0.38 -0.85
CA ILE A 133 10.49 -0.31 -0.35
C ILE A 133 10.95 -1.38 0.64
N THR A 134 10.61 -1.21 1.92
CA THR A 134 10.86 -2.21 2.95
C THR A 134 9.62 -3.06 3.19
N PHE A 135 9.80 -4.35 3.40
CA PHE A 135 8.71 -5.30 3.65
C PHE A 135 9.24 -6.55 4.32
N ARG A 136 8.34 -7.36 4.87
CA ARG A 136 8.70 -8.69 5.34
C ARG A 136 8.47 -9.69 4.20
N GLU A 137 9.53 -10.39 3.80
CA GLU A 137 9.46 -11.47 2.84
C GLU A 137 8.64 -12.64 3.37
N ILE A 138 7.87 -13.28 2.49
CA ILE A 138 7.17 -14.51 2.82
C ILE A 138 7.97 -15.68 2.25
N VAL A 139 8.49 -16.53 3.12
CA VAL A 139 9.37 -17.63 2.74
C VAL A 139 8.58 -18.89 2.47
N TYR A 140 8.86 -19.54 1.34
CA TYR A 140 8.43 -20.89 1.03
C TYR A 140 9.56 -21.87 1.31
N LYS A 141 9.26 -22.91 2.08
CA LYS A 141 10.15 -24.03 2.30
C LYS A 141 9.54 -25.30 1.68
N ASP A 142 10.28 -25.95 0.80
CA ASP A 142 9.83 -27.17 0.11
C ASP A 142 8.48 -27.00 -0.63
N GLY A 143 8.26 -25.82 -1.22
CA GLY A 143 7.02 -25.48 -1.93
C GLY A 143 5.80 -25.23 -1.03
N LYS A 144 6.00 -25.17 0.28
CA LYS A 144 4.96 -24.83 1.26
C LYS A 144 5.30 -23.52 1.97
N LEU A 145 4.26 -22.75 2.29
CA LEU A 145 4.42 -21.57 3.12
C LEU A 145 5.01 -22.00 4.47
N ASP A 146 6.14 -21.42 4.85
CA ASP A 146 6.66 -21.55 6.20
C ASP A 146 5.79 -20.71 7.14
N ASN A 147 4.88 -21.38 7.84
CA ASN A 147 3.99 -20.76 8.83
C ASN A 147 4.67 -20.46 10.16
N ASN A 148 5.99 -20.63 10.27
CA ASN A 148 6.72 -20.12 11.40
C ASN A 148 6.58 -18.60 11.42
N TRP A 149 6.06 -18.04 12.53
CA TRP A 149 5.87 -16.59 12.67
C TRP A 149 7.18 -15.79 12.55
N MET A 150 8.33 -16.49 12.69
CA MET A 150 9.67 -15.95 12.45
C MET A 150 10.14 -16.15 10.99
N ALA A 151 9.37 -16.82 10.14
CA ALA A 151 9.73 -16.99 8.74
C ALA A 151 9.63 -15.66 8.01
N GLY A 152 10.62 -15.41 7.18
CA GLY A 152 10.72 -14.19 6.39
C GLY A 152 11.54 -13.11 7.07
N ASP A 153 12.54 -12.66 6.36
CA ASP A 153 13.39 -11.56 6.75
C ASP A 153 12.75 -10.21 6.40
N TRP A 154 13.14 -9.16 7.12
CA TRP A 154 12.94 -7.82 6.65
C TRP A 154 13.93 -7.54 5.53
N VAL A 155 13.39 -7.16 4.40
CA VAL A 155 14.15 -6.87 3.19
C VAL A 155 13.85 -5.47 2.68
N ALA A 156 14.78 -4.92 1.93
CA ALA A 156 14.60 -3.68 1.22
C ALA A 156 14.82 -3.90 -0.28
N TRP A 157 13.83 -3.55 -1.08
CA TRP A 157 13.95 -3.40 -2.52
C TRP A 157 14.33 -1.95 -2.83
N VAL A 158 15.28 -1.76 -3.74
CA VAL A 158 15.76 -0.44 -4.16
C VAL A 158 15.70 -0.35 -5.67
N GLY A 159 15.09 0.72 -6.17
CA GLY A 159 14.96 0.99 -7.59
C GLY A 159 14.46 2.41 -7.84
N THR A 160 13.86 2.64 -8.98
CA THR A 160 13.17 3.88 -9.32
C THR A 160 11.65 3.71 -9.22
N TYR A 161 10.92 4.80 -9.28
CA TYR A 161 9.46 4.74 -9.38
C TYR A 161 9.02 4.10 -10.71
N GLU A 162 9.77 4.33 -11.76
CA GLU A 162 9.60 3.75 -13.09
C GLU A 162 9.80 2.24 -13.06
N ASP A 163 10.82 1.75 -12.36
CA ASP A 163 11.04 0.30 -12.18
C ASP A 163 9.82 -0.38 -11.52
N LEU A 164 9.24 0.27 -10.52
CA LEU A 164 8.02 -0.26 -9.89
C LEU A 164 6.86 -0.32 -10.89
N LEU A 165 6.62 0.72 -11.69
CA LEU A 165 5.52 0.76 -12.66
C LEU A 165 5.70 -0.22 -13.81
N GLU A 166 6.93 -0.38 -14.29
CA GLU A 166 7.30 -1.30 -15.39
C GLU A 166 7.49 -2.73 -14.92
N GLN A 167 7.38 -2.96 -13.60
CA GLN A 167 7.58 -4.25 -12.95
C GLN A 167 9.01 -4.82 -13.16
N ASN A 168 10.00 -3.95 -13.20
CA ASN A 168 11.42 -4.31 -13.21
C ASN A 168 11.87 -4.79 -11.82
N GLU A 169 12.91 -5.63 -11.79
CA GLU A 169 13.46 -6.18 -10.53
C GLU A 169 14.11 -5.13 -9.61
N GLY A 170 14.29 -3.91 -10.10
CA GLY A 170 15.01 -2.84 -9.41
C GLY A 170 16.53 -2.98 -9.52
N GLU A 171 17.27 -2.13 -8.80
CA GLU A 171 18.72 -2.12 -8.83
C GLU A 171 19.33 -3.20 -7.94
N TYR A 172 18.77 -3.40 -6.75
CA TYR A 172 19.16 -4.45 -5.80
C TYR A 172 18.11 -4.69 -4.71
N ARG A 173 18.28 -5.81 -4.02
CA ARG A 173 17.47 -6.23 -2.88
C ARG A 173 18.38 -6.71 -1.76
N ILE A 174 18.18 -6.21 -0.55
CA ILE A 174 18.98 -6.49 0.66
C ILE A 174 18.10 -6.84 1.84
#